data_1d9a4daea80d3661e373f59cde363752
#
_entry.id   1d9a4daea80d3661e373f59cde363752
#
_cell.length_a   1.000
_cell.length_b   1.000
_cell.length_c   1.000
_cell.angle_alpha   90.00
_cell.angle_beta   90.00
_cell.angle_gamma   90.00
#
_symmetry.space_group_name_H-M   'P 1'
#
loop_
_entity.id
_entity.type
_entity.pdbx_description
1 polymer ?
#
loop_
_entity_poly.entity_id
_entity_poly.type
_entity_poly.pdbx_seq_one_letter_code
_entity_poly.pdbx_strand_id
1 'polypeptide(L)'
;VGTRSAVFAPCDNLGLIVMDEEQEHTYKSESAPRFHTRDVARFRAAKSGALLLLCSATPSVESFAKAKEGKYTLVKMTERYNNARLTAVETVDMKEEMREGNTSVISRRLLELLEKNLQNNKQSILLLNRRGYNTYISCKSCGKVLTCDNCSISMSYHRANGRLVCHYCGASKPLPERCPECG
;
A
#
# COMPACT_ATOMS: atom_id res chain seq x y z
N VAL A 1 -3.61 -22.86 -10.86
CA VAL A 1 -3.23 -21.64 -10.16
C VAL A 1 -2.37 -20.80 -11.09
N GLY A 2 -2.55 -19.51 -11.11
CA GLY A 2 -1.78 -18.61 -11.97
C GLY A 2 -1.99 -17.15 -11.59
N THR A 3 -1.30 -16.26 -12.31
CA THR A 3 -1.40 -14.81 -12.16
C THR A 3 -2.65 -14.25 -12.86
N ARG A 4 -2.75 -12.95 -12.97
CA ARG A 4 -3.82 -12.19 -13.64
C ARG A 4 -4.25 -12.78 -15.00
N SER A 5 -3.32 -13.27 -15.80
CA SER A 5 -3.61 -13.85 -17.12
C SER A 5 -4.24 -15.25 -17.08
N ALA A 6 -4.17 -15.94 -15.93
CA ALA A 6 -4.81 -17.26 -15.77
C ALA A 6 -6.32 -17.22 -15.99
N VAL A 7 -6.94 -16.04 -15.87
CA VAL A 7 -8.36 -15.85 -16.18
C VAL A 7 -8.73 -16.20 -17.63
N PHE A 8 -7.77 -16.23 -18.55
CA PHE A 8 -7.96 -16.59 -19.96
C PHE A 8 -7.62 -18.06 -20.26
N ALA A 9 -7.13 -18.82 -19.28
CA ALA A 9 -6.79 -20.22 -19.50
C ALA A 9 -8.02 -21.03 -19.98
N PRO A 10 -7.89 -21.86 -21.02
CA PRO A 10 -8.97 -22.72 -21.48
C PRO A 10 -9.33 -23.71 -20.38
N CYS A 11 -10.65 -23.90 -20.17
CA CYS A 11 -11.18 -24.86 -19.22
C CYS A 11 -12.56 -25.27 -19.70
N ASP A 12 -12.72 -26.53 -20.08
CA ASP A 12 -13.96 -27.03 -20.67
C ASP A 12 -15.09 -27.13 -19.66
N ASN A 13 -14.78 -27.52 -18.41
CA ASN A 13 -15.75 -27.68 -17.32
C ASN A 13 -15.45 -26.72 -16.17
N LEU A 14 -15.55 -25.40 -16.43
CA LEU A 14 -15.31 -24.39 -15.43
C LEU A 14 -16.45 -24.35 -14.42
N GLY A 15 -16.21 -24.78 -13.17
CA GLY A 15 -17.17 -24.77 -12.07
C GLY A 15 -16.91 -23.73 -11.02
N LEU A 16 -15.64 -23.29 -10.87
CA LEU A 16 -15.23 -22.33 -9.83
C LEU A 16 -14.07 -21.47 -10.32
N ILE A 17 -14.15 -20.17 -10.05
CA ILE A 17 -13.03 -19.24 -10.17
C ILE A 17 -12.79 -18.62 -8.78
N VAL A 18 -11.57 -18.75 -8.25
CA VAL A 18 -11.16 -18.11 -6.99
C VAL A 18 -10.19 -17.00 -7.31
N MET A 19 -10.50 -15.80 -6.82
CA MET A 19 -9.57 -14.67 -6.83
C MET A 19 -9.17 -14.36 -5.39
N ASP A 20 -7.95 -14.72 -5.04
CA ASP A 20 -7.36 -14.39 -3.76
C ASP A 20 -6.76 -12.98 -3.79
N GLU A 21 -6.82 -12.27 -2.65
CA GLU A 21 -6.41 -10.86 -2.55
C GLU A 21 -7.04 -10.00 -3.67
N GLU A 22 -8.36 -10.07 -3.84
CA GLU A 22 -9.10 -9.48 -4.99
C GLU A 22 -8.90 -7.97 -5.15
N GLN A 23 -8.50 -7.28 -4.07
CA GLN A 23 -8.22 -5.84 -4.05
C GLN A 23 -6.86 -5.46 -4.68
N GLU A 24 -5.99 -6.45 -4.97
CA GLU A 24 -4.66 -6.19 -5.49
C GLU A 24 -4.69 -5.48 -6.85
N HIS A 25 -3.96 -4.37 -6.96
CA HIS A 25 -3.88 -3.56 -8.18
C HIS A 25 -3.32 -4.33 -9.37
N THR A 26 -2.55 -5.39 -9.13
CA THR A 26 -1.97 -6.24 -10.17
C THR A 26 -3.00 -6.95 -11.03
N TYR A 27 -4.25 -7.08 -10.56
CA TYR A 27 -5.35 -7.61 -11.34
C TYR A 27 -5.85 -6.66 -12.46
N LYS A 28 -5.44 -5.40 -12.45
CA LYS A 28 -5.70 -4.46 -13.53
C LYS A 28 -4.53 -4.48 -14.53
N SER A 29 -4.83 -4.71 -15.80
CA SER A 29 -3.82 -4.61 -16.86
C SER A 29 -3.56 -3.15 -17.20
N GLU A 30 -2.29 -2.72 -17.12
CA GLU A 30 -1.86 -1.38 -17.51
C GLU A 30 -1.53 -1.30 -19.01
N SER A 31 -1.15 -2.44 -19.62
CA SER A 31 -0.86 -2.58 -21.05
C SER A 31 -2.13 -2.92 -21.84
N ALA A 32 -2.14 -2.58 -23.12
CA ALA A 32 -3.23 -2.97 -24.02
C ALA A 32 -3.20 -4.48 -24.35
N PRO A 33 -4.35 -5.16 -24.40
CA PRO A 33 -5.68 -4.66 -24.04
C PRO A 33 -5.83 -4.46 -22.52
N ARG A 34 -6.35 -3.31 -22.14
CA ARG A 34 -6.60 -3.00 -20.74
C ARG A 34 -7.84 -3.74 -20.24
N PHE A 35 -7.69 -4.54 -19.22
CA PHE A 35 -8.81 -5.26 -18.58
C PHE A 35 -8.59 -5.33 -17.06
N HIS A 36 -9.68 -5.60 -16.34
CA HIS A 36 -9.62 -5.97 -14.94
C HIS A 36 -9.99 -7.46 -14.81
N THR A 37 -9.13 -8.26 -14.20
CA THR A 37 -9.32 -9.71 -14.10
C THR A 37 -10.66 -10.09 -13.46
N ARG A 38 -11.12 -9.36 -12.45
CA ARG A 38 -12.43 -9.58 -11.81
C ARG A 38 -13.58 -9.48 -12.80
N ASP A 39 -13.56 -8.52 -13.73
CA ASP A 39 -14.64 -8.34 -14.70
C ASP A 39 -14.65 -9.48 -15.72
N VAL A 40 -13.48 -9.91 -16.18
CA VAL A 40 -13.34 -11.08 -17.06
C VAL A 40 -13.76 -12.35 -16.34
N ALA A 41 -13.33 -12.54 -15.08
CA ALA A 41 -13.72 -13.69 -14.26
C ALA A 41 -15.24 -13.77 -14.07
N ARG A 42 -15.87 -12.63 -13.78
CA ARG A 42 -17.33 -12.53 -13.65
C ARG A 42 -18.05 -12.90 -14.95
N PHE A 43 -17.58 -12.38 -16.09
CA PHE A 43 -18.15 -12.73 -17.39
C PHE A 43 -18.03 -14.22 -17.69
N ARG A 44 -16.83 -14.80 -17.45
CA ARG A 44 -16.59 -16.22 -17.67
C ARG A 44 -17.43 -17.08 -16.75
N ALA A 45 -17.49 -16.76 -15.46
CA ALA A 45 -18.30 -17.48 -14.49
C ALA A 45 -19.78 -17.49 -14.91
N ALA A 46 -20.31 -16.32 -15.28
CA ALA A 46 -21.71 -16.21 -15.75
C ALA A 46 -21.96 -17.06 -17.00
N LYS A 47 -21.05 -17.04 -17.98
CA LYS A 47 -21.17 -17.80 -19.23
C LYS A 47 -21.09 -19.31 -19.01
N SER A 48 -20.30 -19.76 -18.04
CA SER A 48 -20.08 -21.20 -17.77
C SER A 48 -20.98 -21.76 -16.67
N GLY A 49 -21.82 -20.94 -16.04
CA GLY A 49 -22.58 -21.33 -14.84
C GLY A 49 -21.69 -21.62 -13.62
N ALA A 50 -20.45 -21.08 -13.61
CA ALA A 50 -19.49 -21.30 -12.56
C ALA A 50 -19.68 -20.32 -11.40
N LEU A 51 -19.20 -20.69 -10.20
CA LEU A 51 -19.13 -19.79 -9.06
C LEU A 51 -17.87 -18.91 -9.16
N LEU A 52 -18.03 -17.62 -8.88
CA LEU A 52 -16.90 -16.71 -8.66
C LEU A 52 -16.76 -16.41 -7.16
N LEU A 53 -15.63 -16.74 -6.59
CA LEU A 53 -15.26 -16.45 -5.20
C LEU A 53 -14.20 -15.37 -5.17
N LEU A 54 -14.51 -14.23 -4.54
CA LEU A 54 -13.59 -13.13 -4.30
C LEU A 54 -13.15 -13.19 -2.83
N CYS A 55 -11.87 -13.43 -2.59
CA CYS A 55 -11.30 -13.55 -1.24
C CYS A 55 -10.44 -12.34 -0.91
N SER A 56 -10.58 -11.80 0.29
CA SER A 56 -9.76 -10.71 0.79
C SER A 56 -9.95 -10.50 2.28
N ALA A 57 -8.89 -10.11 2.97
CA ALA A 57 -8.98 -9.55 4.32
C ALA A 57 -9.41 -8.07 4.29
N THR A 58 -9.13 -7.38 3.18
CA THR A 58 -9.40 -5.95 2.95
C THR A 58 -10.03 -5.76 1.58
N PRO A 59 -11.32 -6.14 1.39
CA PRO A 59 -11.95 -6.14 0.08
C PRO A 59 -11.92 -4.76 -0.59
N SER A 60 -11.88 -4.75 -1.92
CA SER A 60 -11.98 -3.51 -2.69
C SER A 60 -13.31 -2.79 -2.42
N VAL A 61 -13.29 -1.46 -2.49
CA VAL A 61 -14.49 -0.64 -2.26
C VAL A 61 -15.62 -1.05 -3.21
N GLU A 62 -15.29 -1.34 -4.46
CA GLU A 62 -16.24 -1.76 -5.49
C GLU A 62 -16.90 -3.11 -5.19
N SER A 63 -16.12 -4.10 -4.73
CA SER A 63 -16.66 -5.41 -4.37
C SER A 63 -17.50 -5.33 -3.10
N PHE A 64 -17.04 -4.58 -2.12
CA PHE A 64 -17.77 -4.37 -0.88
C PHE A 64 -19.09 -3.61 -1.09
N ALA A 65 -19.10 -2.57 -1.93
CA ALA A 65 -20.31 -1.84 -2.30
C ALA A 65 -21.33 -2.77 -2.96
N LYS A 66 -20.91 -3.59 -3.95
CA LYS A 66 -21.77 -4.58 -4.60
C LYS A 66 -22.35 -5.61 -3.62
N ALA A 67 -21.58 -5.98 -2.60
CA ALA A 67 -22.06 -6.87 -1.55
C ALA A 67 -23.12 -6.17 -0.67
N LYS A 68 -22.90 -4.89 -0.34
CA LYS A 68 -23.89 -4.09 0.40
C LYS A 68 -25.19 -3.87 -0.37
N GLU A 69 -25.10 -3.73 -1.70
CA GLU A 69 -26.25 -3.61 -2.61
C GLU A 69 -26.96 -4.94 -2.88
N GLY A 70 -26.49 -6.05 -2.29
CA GLY A 70 -27.06 -7.37 -2.50
C GLY A 70 -26.75 -8.01 -3.87
N LYS A 71 -25.83 -7.40 -4.65
CA LYS A 71 -25.37 -7.94 -5.94
C LYS A 71 -24.37 -9.08 -5.78
N TYR A 72 -23.68 -9.12 -4.65
CA TYR A 72 -22.79 -10.21 -4.24
C TYR A 72 -23.25 -10.75 -2.88
N THR A 73 -23.09 -12.04 -2.67
CA THR A 73 -23.28 -12.65 -1.36
C THR A 73 -22.03 -12.39 -0.51
N LEU A 74 -22.20 -11.72 0.63
CA LEU A 74 -21.10 -11.45 1.56
C LEU A 74 -20.99 -12.56 2.58
N VAL A 75 -19.88 -13.28 2.56
CA VAL A 75 -19.51 -14.27 3.59
C VAL A 75 -18.40 -13.67 4.46
N LYS A 76 -18.62 -13.60 5.77
CA LYS A 76 -17.63 -13.10 6.72
C LYS A 76 -17.04 -14.24 7.51
N MET A 77 -15.72 -14.36 7.48
CA MET A 77 -14.95 -15.25 8.36
C MET A 77 -14.47 -14.42 9.56
N THR A 78 -15.13 -14.59 10.70
CA THR A 78 -14.88 -13.78 11.91
C THR A 78 -13.87 -14.40 12.85
N GLU A 79 -13.59 -15.69 12.70
CA GLU A 79 -12.66 -16.42 13.54
C GLU A 79 -11.34 -16.65 12.80
N ARG A 80 -10.24 -16.48 13.49
CA ARG A 80 -8.91 -16.80 12.98
C ARG A 80 -8.63 -18.31 13.13
N TYR A 81 -7.88 -18.84 12.17
CA TYR A 81 -7.38 -20.20 12.28
C TYR A 81 -6.66 -20.39 13.64
N ASN A 82 -6.95 -21.48 14.32
CA ASN A 82 -6.45 -21.82 15.66
C ASN A 82 -6.72 -20.77 16.76
N ASN A 83 -7.78 -19.96 16.66
CA ASN A 83 -8.10 -18.90 17.63
C ASN A 83 -6.90 -17.98 17.91
N ALA A 84 -6.06 -17.75 16.92
CA ALA A 84 -4.88 -16.92 17.04
C ALA A 84 -5.23 -15.50 17.51
N ARG A 85 -4.56 -15.03 18.57
CA ARG A 85 -4.76 -13.67 19.10
C ARG A 85 -4.27 -12.63 18.08
N LEU A 86 -4.92 -11.46 18.09
CA LEU A 86 -4.44 -10.31 17.35
C LEU A 86 -3.05 -9.90 17.87
N THR A 87 -2.17 -9.54 16.94
CA THR A 87 -0.86 -8.99 17.28
C THR A 87 -1.05 -7.63 17.97
N ALA A 88 -0.29 -7.39 19.04
CA ALA A 88 -0.23 -6.07 19.65
C ALA A 88 0.39 -5.07 18.66
N VAL A 89 -0.19 -3.90 18.55
CA VAL A 89 0.29 -2.81 17.70
C VAL A 89 0.69 -1.65 18.60
N GLU A 90 1.94 -1.22 18.46
CA GLU A 90 2.47 -0.01 19.10
C GLU A 90 2.68 1.05 18.04
N THR A 91 2.30 2.30 18.34
CA THR A 91 2.57 3.47 17.50
C THR A 91 3.60 4.36 18.17
N VAL A 92 4.58 4.84 17.40
CA VAL A 92 5.62 5.73 17.90
C VAL A 92 5.58 7.03 17.09
N ASP A 93 5.48 8.17 17.76
CA ASP A 93 5.58 9.47 17.08
C ASP A 93 7.05 9.81 16.83
N MET A 94 7.46 9.74 15.58
CA MET A 94 8.83 10.06 15.16
C MET A 94 9.18 11.55 15.32
N LYS A 95 8.19 12.44 15.48
CA LYS A 95 8.45 13.85 15.78
C LYS A 95 8.90 14.03 17.23
N GLU A 96 8.32 13.30 18.16
CA GLU A 96 8.76 13.26 19.57
C GLU A 96 10.15 12.66 19.67
N GLU A 97 10.39 11.51 19.01
CA GLU A 97 11.73 10.91 18.93
C GLU A 97 12.78 11.92 18.48
N MET A 98 12.46 12.72 17.45
CA MET A 98 13.38 13.75 16.93
C MET A 98 13.58 14.91 17.91
N ARG A 99 12.52 15.37 18.60
CA ARG A 99 12.63 16.41 19.65
C ARG A 99 13.51 15.96 20.82
N GLU A 100 13.48 14.68 21.15
CA GLU A 100 14.28 14.04 22.17
C GLU A 100 15.69 13.62 21.71
N GLY A 101 16.09 14.06 20.49
CA GLY A 101 17.44 13.88 19.95
C GLY A 101 17.64 12.63 19.08
N ASN A 102 16.64 11.79 18.86
CA ASN A 102 16.76 10.69 17.92
C ASN A 102 16.60 11.18 16.48
N THR A 103 17.70 11.33 15.76
CA THR A 103 17.73 11.72 14.35
C THR A 103 17.69 10.53 13.38
N SER A 104 17.61 9.31 13.90
CA SER A 104 17.52 8.08 13.12
C SER A 104 16.16 7.96 12.42
N VAL A 105 16.11 7.18 11.34
CA VAL A 105 14.86 6.76 10.69
C VAL A 105 14.14 5.64 11.46
N ILE A 106 14.79 5.09 12.47
CA ILE A 106 14.28 4.02 13.34
C ILE A 106 14.07 4.60 14.74
N SER A 107 12.88 4.41 15.31
CA SER A 107 12.62 4.80 16.70
C SER A 107 13.44 3.96 17.68
N ARG A 108 13.74 4.53 18.84
CA ARG A 108 14.41 3.80 19.94
C ARG A 108 13.63 2.54 20.32
N ARG A 109 12.30 2.65 20.36
CA ARG A 109 11.43 1.51 20.68
C ARG A 109 11.53 0.39 19.63
N LEU A 110 11.56 0.72 18.35
CA LEU A 110 11.74 -0.28 17.30
C LEU A 110 13.12 -0.94 17.39
N LEU A 111 14.17 -0.15 17.65
CA LEU A 111 15.52 -0.68 17.80
C LEU A 111 15.60 -1.69 18.96
N GLU A 112 15.04 -1.34 20.12
CA GLU A 112 14.96 -2.23 21.29
C GLU A 112 14.29 -3.57 20.94
N LEU A 113 13.15 -3.51 20.22
CA LEU A 113 12.42 -4.72 19.83
C LEU A 113 13.19 -5.57 18.81
N LEU A 114 13.92 -4.94 17.91
CA LEU A 114 14.78 -5.64 16.94
C LEU A 114 15.94 -6.36 17.64
N GLU A 115 16.61 -5.68 18.57
CA GLU A 115 17.70 -6.26 19.38
C GLU A 115 17.19 -7.43 20.22
N LYS A 116 16.05 -7.28 20.87
CA LYS A 116 15.41 -8.35 21.63
C LYS A 116 15.08 -9.57 20.76
N ASN A 117 14.56 -9.36 19.55
CA ASN A 117 14.27 -10.45 18.63
C ASN A 117 15.57 -11.15 18.19
N LEU A 118 16.61 -10.38 17.91
CA LEU A 118 17.92 -10.92 17.53
C LEU A 118 18.52 -11.79 18.65
N GLN A 119 18.51 -11.29 19.89
CA GLN A 119 18.99 -12.02 21.07
C GLN A 119 18.22 -13.33 21.32
N ASN A 120 16.92 -13.35 20.96
CA ASN A 120 16.09 -14.54 21.12
C ASN A 120 16.05 -15.42 19.85
N ASN A 121 16.95 -15.21 18.89
CA ASN A 121 16.98 -15.92 17.60
C ASN A 121 15.63 -15.88 16.84
N LYS A 122 14.88 -14.77 16.97
CA LYS A 122 13.61 -14.55 16.27
C LYS A 122 13.81 -13.70 15.03
N GLN A 123 12.88 -13.80 14.10
CA GLN A 123 12.88 -13.03 12.88
C GLN A 123 12.08 -11.73 13.05
N SER A 124 12.49 -10.70 12.31
CA SER A 124 11.78 -9.42 12.22
C SER A 124 11.54 -9.08 10.76
N ILE A 125 10.35 -8.60 10.44
CA ILE A 125 9.99 -8.13 9.10
C ILE A 125 9.84 -6.62 9.17
N LEU A 126 10.67 -5.88 8.40
CA LEU A 126 10.59 -4.44 8.27
C LEU A 126 9.88 -4.10 6.95
N LEU A 127 8.72 -3.48 7.04
CA LEU A 127 7.99 -2.99 5.88
C LEU A 127 8.33 -1.52 5.63
N LEU A 128 9.12 -1.26 4.60
CA LEU A 128 9.39 0.08 4.10
C LEU A 128 8.52 0.32 2.86
N ASN A 129 7.46 1.06 3.03
CA ASN A 129 6.52 1.33 1.93
C ASN A 129 7.02 2.40 0.95
N ARG A 130 8.34 2.59 0.85
CA ARG A 130 8.95 3.70 0.11
C ARG A 130 9.97 3.21 -0.89
N ARG A 131 9.71 3.43 -2.18
CA ARG A 131 10.70 3.27 -3.26
C ARG A 131 11.50 4.57 -3.42
N GLY A 132 12.83 4.51 -3.33
CA GLY A 132 13.75 5.60 -3.65
C GLY A 132 14.15 6.52 -2.50
N TYR A 133 15.29 7.19 -2.68
CA TYR A 133 15.84 8.20 -1.77
C TYR A 133 14.98 9.47 -1.79
N ASN A 134 14.62 9.99 -0.60
CA ASN A 134 14.01 11.29 -0.35
C ASN A 134 12.94 11.77 -1.34
N THR A 135 11.70 11.28 -1.21
CA THR A 135 10.57 11.72 -2.02
C THR A 135 9.98 13.06 -1.59
N TYR A 136 10.32 13.57 -0.43
CA TYR A 136 9.92 14.91 0.03
C TYR A 136 10.88 15.44 1.10
N ILE A 137 10.92 16.74 1.28
CA ILE A 137 11.58 17.40 2.39
C ILE A 137 10.51 17.92 3.35
N SER A 138 10.72 17.64 4.63
CA SER A 138 9.91 18.19 5.71
C SER A 138 10.78 18.97 6.68
N CYS A 139 10.21 20.02 7.25
CA CYS A 139 10.87 20.76 8.32
C CYS A 139 11.00 19.90 9.56
N LYS A 140 12.19 19.88 10.15
CA LYS A 140 12.45 19.11 11.39
C LYS A 140 11.71 19.67 12.60
N SER A 141 11.45 20.99 12.62
CA SER A 141 10.79 21.65 13.76
C SER A 141 9.27 21.53 13.70
N CYS A 142 8.65 21.92 12.58
CA CYS A 142 7.18 21.97 12.49
C CYS A 142 6.55 20.84 11.64
N GLY A 143 7.36 20.04 10.95
CA GLY A 143 6.87 18.96 10.09
C GLY A 143 6.32 19.43 8.73
N LYS A 144 6.37 20.73 8.41
CA LYS A 144 5.89 21.24 7.11
C LYS A 144 6.60 20.54 5.97
N VAL A 145 5.82 19.95 5.08
CA VAL A 145 6.32 19.36 3.83
C VAL A 145 6.30 20.40 2.73
N LEU A 146 7.38 20.48 1.93
CA LEU A 146 7.44 21.37 0.78
C LEU A 146 6.62 20.81 -0.38
N THR A 147 5.60 21.54 -0.79
CA THR A 147 4.68 21.19 -1.85
C THR A 147 4.91 21.99 -3.12
N CYS A 148 4.47 21.46 -4.24
CA CYS A 148 4.46 22.14 -5.53
C CYS A 148 3.35 23.19 -5.55
N ASP A 149 3.68 24.39 -6.00
CA ASP A 149 2.74 25.51 -6.05
C ASP A 149 1.65 25.30 -7.12
N ASN A 150 1.93 24.49 -8.16
CA ASN A 150 0.97 24.18 -9.23
C ASN A 150 0.07 22.97 -8.92
N CYS A 151 0.57 21.96 -8.20
CA CYS A 151 -0.10 20.65 -8.03
C CYS A 151 -0.43 20.33 -6.58
N SER A 152 0.07 21.11 -5.62
CA SER A 152 -0.08 20.89 -4.17
C SER A 152 0.46 19.54 -3.65
N ILE A 153 1.14 18.75 -4.48
CA ILE A 153 1.79 17.50 -4.08
C ILE A 153 3.19 17.77 -3.53
N SER A 154 3.72 16.85 -2.73
CA SER A 154 5.08 16.95 -2.17
C SER A 154 6.13 16.96 -3.28
N MET A 155 7.12 17.85 -3.16
CA MET A 155 8.25 17.93 -4.08
C MET A 155 9.39 17.02 -3.61
N SER A 156 10.09 16.40 -4.58
CA SER A 156 11.25 15.56 -4.33
C SER A 156 12.54 16.37 -4.45
N TYR A 157 13.48 16.14 -3.52
CA TYR A 157 14.78 16.79 -3.60
C TYR A 157 15.76 15.94 -4.41
N HIS A 158 16.33 16.56 -5.43
CA HIS A 158 17.36 15.95 -6.27
C HIS A 158 18.74 16.45 -5.84
N ARG A 159 19.49 15.60 -5.17
CA ARG A 159 20.82 15.95 -4.64
C ARG A 159 21.83 16.33 -5.73
N ALA A 160 21.69 15.76 -6.93
CA ALA A 160 22.60 16.03 -8.05
C ALA A 160 22.57 17.48 -8.53
N ASN A 161 21.44 18.17 -8.43
CA ASN A 161 21.29 19.56 -8.87
C ASN A 161 20.85 20.51 -7.74
N GLY A 162 20.71 20.02 -6.50
CA GLY A 162 20.34 20.81 -5.34
C GLY A 162 18.92 21.42 -5.40
N ARG A 163 18.03 20.87 -6.22
CA ARG A 163 16.70 21.42 -6.47
C ARG A 163 15.56 20.51 -6.04
N LEU A 164 14.45 21.14 -5.70
CA LEU A 164 13.16 20.47 -5.54
C LEU A 164 12.50 20.31 -6.90
N VAL A 165 12.01 19.14 -7.21
CA VAL A 165 11.30 18.83 -8.46
C VAL A 165 9.97 18.19 -8.17
N CYS A 166 8.94 18.66 -8.84
CA CYS A 166 7.62 18.03 -8.84
C CYS A 166 7.58 16.94 -9.94
N HIS A 167 7.46 15.69 -9.55
CA HIS A 167 7.39 14.58 -10.51
C HIS A 167 6.05 14.47 -11.25
N TYR A 168 5.09 15.32 -10.92
CA TYR A 168 3.79 15.36 -11.61
C TYR A 168 3.77 16.37 -12.75
N CYS A 169 4.21 17.62 -12.52
CA CYS A 169 4.16 18.69 -13.53
C CYS A 169 5.55 19.15 -14.01
N GLY A 170 6.64 18.59 -13.48
CA GLY A 170 7.99 18.97 -13.85
C GLY A 170 8.48 20.31 -13.24
N ALA A 171 7.65 21.03 -12.50
CA ALA A 171 8.06 22.29 -11.87
C ALA A 171 9.26 22.07 -10.93
N SER A 172 10.21 23.00 -10.97
CA SER A 172 11.43 22.93 -10.17
C SER A 172 11.69 24.24 -9.46
N LYS A 173 12.06 24.17 -8.15
CA LYS A 173 12.43 25.35 -7.36
C LYS A 173 13.65 25.04 -6.47
N PRO A 174 14.41 26.06 -6.06
CA PRO A 174 15.51 25.85 -5.12
C PRO A 174 14.99 25.37 -3.76
N LEU A 175 15.85 24.70 -3.01
CA LEU A 175 15.56 24.40 -1.62
C LEU A 175 15.62 25.69 -0.80
N PRO A 176 14.58 26.08 -0.05
CA PRO A 176 14.64 27.25 0.80
C PRO A 176 15.62 27.02 1.96
N GLU A 177 16.40 28.06 2.30
CA GLU A 177 17.37 28.00 3.40
C GLU A 177 16.68 27.89 4.77
N ARG A 178 15.46 28.43 4.88
CA ARG A 178 14.66 28.40 6.10
C ARG A 178 13.26 27.86 5.80
N CYS A 179 12.63 27.33 6.83
CA CYS A 179 11.28 26.82 6.69
C CYS A 179 10.30 27.96 6.39
N PRO A 180 9.48 27.86 5.34
CA PRO A 180 8.51 28.92 5.00
C PRO A 180 7.37 29.05 6.01
N GLU A 181 7.23 28.08 6.93
CA GLU A 181 6.15 28.07 7.95
C GLU A 181 6.64 28.59 9.29
N CYS A 182 7.82 28.15 9.75
CA CYS A 182 8.30 28.45 11.10
C CYS A 182 9.66 29.16 11.17
N GLY A 183 10.21 29.58 10.03
CA GLY A 183 11.52 30.23 9.95
C GLY A 183 12.65 29.21 9.97
#